data_9a22aabc2324e2b10984ec9166a0191c
#
_entry.id   9a22aabc2324e2b10984ec9166a0191c
#
_cell.length_a   1.000
_cell.length_b   1.000
_cell.length_c   1.000
_cell.angle_alpha   90.00
_cell.angle_beta   90.00
_cell.angle_gamma   90.00
#
_symmetry.space_group_name_H-M   'P 1'
#
loop_
_entity.id
_entity.type
_entity.pdbx_description
1 polymer ?
#
loop_
_entity_poly.entity_id
_entity_poly.type
_entity_poly.pdbx_seq_one_letter_code
_entity_poly.pdbx_strand_id
1 'polypeptide(L)'
;MAEFDRPTPPAHPWDGYLIGPENALAQAGALAMARGETAGVSPLVVHGPSGSGKSRLLAGLVAERVLRRPGSAVAHLEAEAFAAACAGASGRPGGWAEVRERFRRLDLLALDDIQTLERTPWAMEELSHTLDALDAAGAAVAVSARSGPGRWSPGWPARLVGRLSAGLSVEIAPPSLESRRRYLLDRARARGLALSAEVVEPMAEAADGYRTLDGWLAQLALSSKVDRRGLDAALVAPILAGDPTDVGPTVDAIARAVAAAFGLRLREIRSPTRRAVVAEGRHLAMHLARLHTRASLRAIGDYFGGRDPATVRHACKAAEARLAADPALAAACSALARGWSRRAGDG
;
A
#
# COMPACT_ATOMS: atom_id res chain seq x y z
N MET A 1 -7.25 -11.46 -28.88
CA MET A 1 -7.22 -10.07 -28.37
C MET A 1 -8.18 -10.02 -27.20
N ALA A 2 -7.64 -10.12 -25.98
CA ALA A 2 -8.44 -9.93 -24.78
C ALA A 2 -8.62 -8.42 -24.59
N GLU A 3 -9.84 -7.97 -24.76
CA GLU A 3 -10.29 -6.62 -24.46
C GLU A 3 -10.16 -6.45 -22.94
N PHE A 4 -9.12 -5.74 -22.48
CA PHE A 4 -9.03 -5.36 -21.07
C PHE A 4 -10.22 -4.45 -20.79
N ASP A 5 -11.05 -4.90 -19.86
CA ASP A 5 -12.18 -4.17 -19.30
C ASP A 5 -11.70 -2.76 -18.90
N ARG A 6 -12.00 -1.76 -19.74
CA ARG A 6 -11.68 -0.37 -19.44
C ARG A 6 -12.65 0.04 -18.34
N PRO A 7 -12.17 0.34 -17.11
CA PRO A 7 -13.05 0.86 -16.10
C PRO A 7 -13.75 2.10 -16.68
N THR A 8 -15.06 2.20 -16.50
CA THR A 8 -15.85 3.37 -16.88
C THR A 8 -15.12 4.60 -16.34
N PRO A 9 -14.63 5.52 -17.21
CA PRO A 9 -13.86 6.66 -16.72
C PRO A 9 -14.75 7.48 -15.77
N PRO A 10 -14.21 7.95 -14.63
CA PRO A 10 -14.93 8.89 -13.77
C PRO A 10 -15.36 10.10 -14.59
N ALA A 11 -16.47 10.74 -14.24
CA ALA A 11 -17.00 11.92 -14.96
C ALA A 11 -15.95 13.03 -15.08
N HIS A 12 -15.03 13.12 -14.12
CA HIS A 12 -13.83 13.96 -14.18
C HIS A 12 -12.61 13.16 -13.68
N PRO A 13 -11.41 13.36 -14.27
CA PRO A 13 -10.17 12.62 -13.88
C PRO A 13 -9.85 12.64 -12.39
N TRP A 14 -10.19 13.72 -11.72
CA TRP A 14 -9.90 13.94 -10.30
C TRP A 14 -11.11 13.76 -9.38
N ASP A 15 -12.23 13.23 -9.89
CA ASP A 15 -13.41 12.97 -9.07
C ASP A 15 -13.07 12.09 -7.88
N GLY A 16 -13.37 12.63 -6.69
CA GLY A 16 -13.06 11.96 -5.42
C GLY A 16 -11.57 11.88 -5.07
N TYR A 17 -10.70 12.62 -5.72
CA TYR A 17 -9.33 12.89 -5.25
C TYR A 17 -9.32 14.19 -4.47
N LEU A 18 -9.19 14.11 -3.14
CA LEU A 18 -9.13 15.30 -2.30
C LEU A 18 -7.71 15.86 -2.30
N ILE A 19 -7.60 17.16 -2.58
CA ILE A 19 -6.35 17.89 -2.52
C ILE A 19 -6.22 18.53 -1.15
N GLY A 20 -5.11 18.21 -0.48
CA GLY A 20 -4.69 18.78 0.79
C GLY A 20 -3.20 19.14 0.78
N PRO A 21 -2.69 19.74 1.86
CA PRO A 21 -1.26 20.06 1.96
C PRO A 21 -0.35 18.85 1.76
N GLU A 22 -0.82 17.68 2.16
CA GLU A 22 -0.09 16.41 2.13
C GLU A 22 0.15 15.85 0.72
N ASN A 23 -0.60 16.30 -0.31
CA ASN A 23 -0.51 15.75 -1.67
C ASN A 23 -0.53 16.80 -2.79
N ALA A 24 -0.59 18.08 -2.46
CA ALA A 24 -0.69 19.17 -3.44
C ALA A 24 0.47 19.17 -4.44
N LEU A 25 1.71 18.96 -3.98
CA LEU A 25 2.88 18.91 -4.85
C LEU A 25 2.86 17.71 -5.80
N ALA A 26 2.45 16.54 -5.28
CA ALA A 26 2.32 15.33 -6.09
C ALA A 26 1.26 15.51 -7.19
N GLN A 27 0.12 16.15 -6.85
CA GLN A 27 -0.93 16.45 -7.81
C GLN A 27 -0.48 17.48 -8.85
N ALA A 28 0.25 18.52 -8.44
CA ALA A 28 0.79 19.52 -9.38
C ALA A 28 1.75 18.86 -10.39
N GLY A 29 2.63 17.97 -9.94
CA GLY A 29 3.51 17.17 -10.80
C GLY A 29 2.73 16.27 -11.77
N ALA A 30 1.69 15.60 -11.28
CA ALA A 30 0.84 14.77 -12.12
C ALA A 30 0.09 15.60 -13.19
N LEU A 31 -0.41 16.77 -12.85
CA LEU A 31 -1.06 17.68 -13.80
C LEU A 31 -0.09 18.22 -14.84
N ALA A 32 1.11 18.64 -14.45
CA ALA A 32 2.16 19.06 -15.37
C ALA A 32 2.47 17.96 -16.39
N MET A 33 2.68 16.72 -15.89
CA MET A 33 2.92 15.56 -16.72
C MET A 33 1.74 15.23 -17.65
N ALA A 34 0.49 15.35 -17.20
CA ALA A 34 -0.71 15.15 -18.03
C ALA A 34 -0.76 16.16 -19.19
N ARG A 35 -0.29 17.38 -18.99
CA ARG A 35 -0.18 18.43 -20.02
C ARG A 35 0.97 18.19 -21.00
N GLY A 36 1.91 17.31 -20.65
CA GLY A 36 3.13 17.05 -21.41
C GLY A 36 4.33 17.91 -21.01
N GLU A 37 4.24 18.56 -19.87
CA GLU A 37 5.33 19.28 -19.21
C GLU A 37 6.16 18.26 -18.41
N THR A 38 7.03 17.52 -19.11
CA THR A 38 7.77 16.38 -18.53
C THR A 38 9.16 16.76 -18.01
N ALA A 39 9.72 17.88 -18.48
CA ALA A 39 11.05 18.32 -18.10
C ALA A 39 11.17 18.56 -16.58
N GLY A 40 12.09 17.86 -15.93
CA GLY A 40 12.30 17.92 -14.48
C GLY A 40 11.19 17.26 -13.63
N VAL A 41 10.13 16.73 -14.27
CA VAL A 41 9.03 16.03 -13.58
C VAL A 41 9.07 14.53 -13.84
N SER A 42 9.33 14.12 -15.08
CA SER A 42 9.43 12.69 -15.44
C SER A 42 10.86 12.18 -15.20
N PRO A 43 11.02 10.99 -14.59
CA PRO A 43 9.99 10.18 -13.93
C PRO A 43 9.39 10.82 -12.69
N LEU A 44 8.07 10.70 -12.48
CA LEU A 44 7.41 11.10 -11.24
C LEU A 44 7.34 9.91 -10.30
N VAL A 45 8.06 9.96 -9.19
CA VAL A 45 8.02 8.97 -8.13
C VAL A 45 7.16 9.48 -6.98
N VAL A 46 5.97 8.90 -6.82
CA VAL A 46 5.06 9.25 -5.73
C VAL A 46 5.17 8.18 -4.64
N HIS A 47 5.58 8.56 -3.45
CA HIS A 47 5.77 7.60 -2.37
C HIS A 47 5.06 8.01 -1.08
N GLY A 48 4.85 7.04 -0.18
CA GLY A 48 4.17 7.26 1.09
C GLY A 48 3.45 6.01 1.59
N PRO A 49 2.82 6.08 2.77
CA PRO A 49 2.17 4.93 3.40
C PRO A 49 1.01 4.40 2.57
N SER A 50 0.57 3.17 2.89
CA SER A 50 -0.63 2.59 2.28
C SER A 50 -1.85 3.46 2.63
N GLY A 51 -2.79 3.60 1.68
CA GLY A 51 -3.99 4.41 1.90
C GLY A 51 -3.81 5.92 1.77
N SER A 52 -2.61 6.43 1.43
CA SER A 52 -2.37 7.88 1.25
C SER A 52 -2.90 8.46 -0.08
N GLY A 53 -3.40 7.63 -1.00
CA GLY A 53 -4.00 8.09 -2.25
C GLY A 53 -3.10 8.01 -3.49
N LYS A 54 -1.93 7.36 -3.43
CA LYS A 54 -0.96 7.22 -4.55
C LYS A 54 -1.58 6.63 -5.83
N SER A 55 -2.22 5.46 -5.71
CA SER A 55 -2.89 4.78 -6.83
C SER A 55 -3.97 5.65 -7.47
N ARG A 56 -4.71 6.40 -6.64
CA ARG A 56 -5.74 7.34 -7.12
C ARG A 56 -5.12 8.51 -7.87
N LEU A 57 -3.97 9.01 -7.41
CA LEU A 57 -3.23 10.06 -8.10
C LEU A 57 -2.75 9.58 -9.48
N LEU A 58 -2.18 8.37 -9.59
CA LEU A 58 -1.78 7.80 -10.87
C LEU A 58 -2.97 7.60 -11.81
N ALA A 59 -4.10 7.11 -11.30
CA ALA A 59 -5.33 6.99 -12.08
C ALA A 59 -5.83 8.35 -12.59
N GLY A 60 -5.80 9.38 -11.74
CA GLY A 60 -6.14 10.75 -12.12
C GLY A 60 -5.22 11.33 -13.20
N LEU A 61 -3.89 11.14 -13.07
CA LEU A 61 -2.91 11.51 -14.07
C LEU A 61 -3.23 10.89 -15.45
N VAL A 62 -3.46 9.57 -15.46
CA VAL A 62 -3.75 8.82 -16.69
C VAL A 62 -5.04 9.30 -17.34
N ALA A 63 -6.12 9.45 -16.56
CA ALA A 63 -7.40 9.92 -17.05
C ALA A 63 -7.30 11.36 -17.61
N GLU A 64 -6.58 12.25 -16.92
CA GLU A 64 -6.31 13.63 -17.37
C GLU A 64 -5.49 13.64 -18.66
N ARG A 65 -4.50 12.75 -18.80
CA ARG A 65 -3.68 12.63 -20.02
C ARG A 65 -4.54 12.21 -21.21
N VAL A 66 -5.38 11.18 -21.03
CA VAL A 66 -6.28 10.69 -22.07
C VAL A 66 -7.29 11.75 -22.49
N LEU A 67 -7.85 12.49 -21.52
CA LEU A 67 -8.80 13.57 -21.78
C LEU A 67 -8.15 14.71 -22.59
N ARG A 68 -6.93 15.12 -22.23
CA ARG A 68 -6.22 16.24 -22.88
C ARG A 68 -5.61 15.87 -24.21
N ARG A 69 -5.22 14.62 -24.38
CA ARG A 69 -4.60 14.10 -25.61
C ARG A 69 -5.25 12.78 -26.02
N PRO A 70 -6.46 12.85 -26.61
CA PRO A 70 -7.12 11.67 -27.14
C PRO A 70 -6.19 10.98 -28.16
N GLY A 71 -6.01 9.68 -28.02
CA GLY A 71 -5.11 8.89 -28.87
C GLY A 71 -3.70 8.69 -28.28
N SER A 72 -3.35 9.30 -27.14
CA SER A 72 -2.10 8.96 -26.44
C SER A 72 -2.05 7.47 -26.09
N ALA A 73 -0.91 6.84 -26.40
CA ALA A 73 -0.62 5.47 -25.97
C ALA A 73 -0.27 5.48 -24.48
N VAL A 74 -1.18 5.02 -23.64
CA VAL A 74 -1.04 5.07 -22.17
C VAL A 74 -1.18 3.69 -21.59
N ALA A 75 -0.31 3.31 -20.63
CA ALA A 75 -0.49 2.14 -19.80
C ALA A 75 -0.52 2.53 -18.32
N HIS A 76 -1.51 2.01 -17.60
CA HIS A 76 -1.62 2.09 -16.14
C HIS A 76 -1.84 0.68 -15.60
N LEU A 77 -0.92 0.19 -14.81
CA LEU A 77 -0.98 -1.16 -14.26
C LEU A 77 -0.17 -1.25 -12.95
N GLU A 78 -0.48 -2.28 -12.17
CA GLU A 78 0.36 -2.67 -11.03
C GLU A 78 1.70 -3.21 -11.53
N ALA A 79 2.79 -2.94 -10.82
CA ALA A 79 4.12 -3.39 -11.20
C ALA A 79 4.22 -4.93 -11.23
N GLU A 80 3.42 -5.63 -10.41
CA GLU A 80 3.30 -7.09 -10.46
C GLU A 80 2.72 -7.58 -11.81
N ALA A 81 1.76 -6.85 -12.40
CA ALA A 81 1.22 -7.17 -13.72
C ALA A 81 2.27 -6.95 -14.84
N PHE A 82 3.14 -5.94 -14.70
CA PHE A 82 4.29 -5.78 -15.58
C PHE A 82 5.23 -6.99 -15.48
N ALA A 83 5.58 -7.42 -14.26
CA ALA A 83 6.39 -8.62 -14.05
C ALA A 83 5.74 -9.87 -14.65
N ALA A 84 4.42 -10.05 -14.46
CA ALA A 84 3.69 -11.17 -15.03
C ALA A 84 3.72 -11.17 -16.58
N ALA A 85 3.57 -10.00 -17.21
CA ALA A 85 3.70 -9.87 -18.66
C ALA A 85 5.09 -10.28 -19.16
N CYS A 86 6.15 -9.86 -18.48
CA CYS A 86 7.51 -10.27 -18.78
C CYS A 86 7.73 -11.78 -18.58
N ALA A 87 7.21 -12.36 -17.48
CA ALA A 87 7.31 -13.79 -17.22
C ALA A 87 6.62 -14.61 -18.31
N GLY A 88 5.44 -14.19 -18.78
CA GLY A 88 4.71 -14.82 -19.89
C GLY A 88 5.43 -14.72 -21.24
N ALA A 89 6.37 -13.80 -21.39
CA ALA A 89 7.22 -13.66 -22.59
C ALA A 89 8.41 -14.63 -22.59
N SER A 90 8.85 -15.06 -21.42
CA SER A 90 10.00 -15.94 -21.26
C SER A 90 9.68 -17.33 -21.84
N GLY A 91 10.57 -17.85 -22.69
CA GLY A 91 10.42 -19.16 -23.34
C GLY A 91 9.43 -19.20 -24.50
N ARG A 92 8.77 -18.10 -24.87
CA ARG A 92 7.84 -18.01 -26.01
C ARG A 92 8.49 -17.27 -27.18
N PRO A 93 8.54 -17.87 -28.40
CA PRO A 93 9.06 -17.18 -29.58
C PRO A 93 8.34 -15.84 -29.80
N GLY A 94 9.11 -14.76 -29.93
CA GLY A 94 8.56 -13.42 -30.13
C GLY A 94 8.00 -12.74 -28.87
N GLY A 95 7.88 -13.43 -27.73
CA GLY A 95 7.25 -12.91 -26.52
C GLY A 95 7.90 -11.63 -25.98
N TRP A 96 9.23 -11.58 -25.99
CA TRP A 96 9.96 -10.37 -25.59
C TRP A 96 9.76 -9.20 -26.56
N ALA A 97 9.60 -9.47 -27.87
CA ALA A 97 9.29 -8.43 -28.84
C ALA A 97 7.92 -7.81 -28.56
N GLU A 98 6.92 -8.64 -28.25
CA GLU A 98 5.57 -8.18 -27.88
C GLU A 98 5.58 -7.31 -26.60
N VAL A 99 6.31 -7.73 -25.55
CA VAL A 99 6.44 -6.96 -24.31
C VAL A 99 7.09 -5.60 -24.58
N ARG A 100 8.18 -5.60 -25.34
CA ARG A 100 8.90 -4.36 -25.71
C ARG A 100 8.04 -3.44 -26.57
N GLU A 101 7.34 -3.97 -27.55
CA GLU A 101 6.38 -3.20 -28.36
C GLU A 101 5.30 -2.58 -27.50
N ARG A 102 4.73 -3.36 -26.57
CA ARG A 102 3.66 -2.91 -25.69
C ARG A 102 4.08 -1.80 -24.74
N PHE A 103 5.27 -1.87 -24.14
CA PHE A 103 5.66 -0.96 -23.08
C PHE A 103 6.64 0.14 -23.49
N ARG A 104 7.37 -0.02 -24.63
CA ARG A 104 8.37 0.97 -25.07
C ARG A 104 7.85 1.96 -26.12
N ARG A 105 6.58 1.82 -26.53
CA ARG A 105 5.92 2.75 -27.47
C ARG A 105 4.80 3.56 -26.81
N LEU A 106 4.88 3.73 -25.53
CA LEU A 106 3.90 4.51 -24.77
C LEU A 106 4.28 6.00 -24.75
N ASP A 107 3.26 6.87 -24.67
CA ASP A 107 3.42 8.27 -24.35
C ASP A 107 3.43 8.51 -22.85
N LEU A 108 2.82 7.58 -22.08
CA LEU A 108 2.81 7.60 -20.62
C LEU A 108 2.75 6.17 -20.07
N LEU A 109 3.72 5.83 -19.22
CA LEU A 109 3.69 4.62 -18.41
C LEU A 109 3.46 4.99 -16.94
N ALA A 110 2.38 4.48 -16.35
CA ALA A 110 2.09 4.58 -14.92
C ALA A 110 2.16 3.19 -14.27
N LEU A 111 3.08 3.00 -13.31
CA LEU A 111 3.24 1.74 -12.56
C LEU A 111 2.91 1.96 -11.10
N ASP A 112 1.95 1.20 -10.60
CA ASP A 112 1.58 1.24 -9.18
C ASP A 112 2.35 0.18 -8.37
N ASP A 113 2.70 0.53 -7.12
CA ASP A 113 3.34 -0.35 -6.14
C ASP A 113 4.64 -1.02 -6.65
N ILE A 114 5.57 -0.20 -7.19
CA ILE A 114 6.82 -0.66 -7.81
C ILE A 114 7.68 -1.55 -6.89
N GLN A 115 7.54 -1.45 -5.55
CA GLN A 115 8.27 -2.29 -4.59
C GLN A 115 7.91 -3.78 -4.68
N THR A 116 6.82 -4.15 -5.34
CA THR A 116 6.48 -5.57 -5.57
C THR A 116 7.48 -6.27 -6.47
N LEU A 117 8.21 -5.49 -7.30
CA LEU A 117 9.27 -6.01 -8.16
C LEU A 117 10.52 -6.50 -7.41
N GLU A 118 10.68 -6.20 -6.13
CA GLU A 118 11.82 -6.70 -5.33
C GLU A 118 11.94 -8.24 -5.36
N ARG A 119 10.83 -8.92 -5.59
CA ARG A 119 10.78 -10.39 -5.71
C ARG A 119 11.12 -10.90 -7.10
N THR A 120 11.30 -10.03 -8.09
CA THR A 120 11.50 -10.35 -9.50
C THR A 120 12.63 -9.50 -10.10
N PRO A 121 13.92 -9.78 -9.74
CA PRO A 121 15.07 -8.98 -10.19
C PRO A 121 15.16 -8.82 -11.72
N TRP A 122 14.79 -9.87 -12.47
CA TRP A 122 14.76 -9.84 -13.93
C TRP A 122 13.71 -8.86 -14.49
N ALA A 123 12.57 -8.66 -13.78
CA ALA A 123 11.58 -7.67 -14.18
C ALA A 123 12.06 -6.24 -13.88
N MET A 124 12.83 -6.02 -12.81
CA MET A 124 13.48 -4.73 -12.56
C MET A 124 14.50 -4.38 -13.64
N GLU A 125 15.24 -5.38 -14.14
CA GLU A 125 16.18 -5.19 -15.24
C GLU A 125 15.46 -4.79 -16.54
N GLU A 126 14.40 -5.53 -16.94
CA GLU A 126 13.58 -5.18 -18.12
C GLU A 126 12.89 -3.82 -17.95
N LEU A 127 12.46 -3.46 -16.74
CA LEU A 127 11.93 -2.13 -16.46
C LEU A 127 13.00 -1.05 -16.69
N SER A 128 14.24 -1.27 -16.25
CA SER A 128 15.35 -0.34 -16.51
C SER A 128 15.52 -0.05 -18.00
N HIS A 129 15.50 -1.10 -18.82
CA HIS A 129 15.58 -0.96 -20.28
C HIS A 129 14.35 -0.30 -20.89
N THR A 130 13.18 -0.55 -20.31
CA THR A 130 11.94 0.08 -20.76
C THR A 130 11.94 1.57 -20.46
N LEU A 131 12.42 1.97 -19.27
CA LEU A 131 12.57 3.39 -18.92
C LEU A 131 13.56 4.12 -19.83
N ASP A 132 14.67 3.48 -20.21
CA ASP A 132 15.62 4.08 -21.16
C ASP A 132 14.98 4.33 -22.53
N ALA A 133 14.17 3.37 -23.01
CA ALA A 133 13.50 3.52 -24.31
C ALA A 133 12.42 4.62 -24.25
N LEU A 134 11.69 4.72 -23.15
CA LEU A 134 10.67 5.76 -22.94
C LEU A 134 11.30 7.15 -22.80
N ASP A 135 12.41 7.27 -22.06
CA ASP A 135 13.18 8.52 -21.95
C ASP A 135 13.69 8.99 -23.31
N ALA A 136 14.28 8.08 -24.09
CA ALA A 136 14.75 8.39 -25.46
C ALA A 136 13.60 8.82 -26.42
N ALA A 137 12.38 8.34 -26.18
CA ALA A 137 11.19 8.72 -26.91
C ALA A 137 10.50 10.01 -26.36
N GLY A 138 11.00 10.59 -25.27
CA GLY A 138 10.37 11.73 -24.59
C GLY A 138 9.04 11.39 -23.91
N ALA A 139 8.80 10.12 -23.64
CA ALA A 139 7.60 9.63 -22.98
C ALA A 139 7.61 9.93 -21.47
N ALA A 140 6.43 10.08 -20.90
CA ALA A 140 6.27 10.31 -19.48
C ALA A 140 6.25 9.00 -18.68
N VAL A 141 6.85 9.00 -17.49
CA VAL A 141 6.84 7.87 -16.57
C VAL A 141 6.40 8.33 -15.18
N ALA A 142 5.43 7.64 -14.59
CA ALA A 142 5.02 7.86 -13.21
C ALA A 142 4.98 6.52 -12.45
N VAL A 143 5.50 6.50 -11.25
CA VAL A 143 5.48 5.29 -10.41
C VAL A 143 5.02 5.60 -9.01
N SER A 144 4.33 4.64 -8.37
CA SER A 144 4.07 4.72 -6.94
C SER A 144 4.92 3.74 -6.15
N ALA A 145 5.28 4.12 -4.92
CA ALA A 145 6.09 3.32 -4.02
C ALA A 145 5.70 3.53 -2.54
N ARG A 146 6.15 2.64 -1.65
CA ARG A 146 6.00 2.83 -0.20
C ARG A 146 7.01 3.83 0.36
N SER A 147 8.20 3.91 -0.25
CA SER A 147 9.28 4.81 0.14
C SER A 147 9.95 5.42 -1.09
N GLY A 148 10.59 6.57 -0.92
CA GLY A 148 11.35 7.20 -2.00
C GLY A 148 12.62 6.43 -2.37
N PRO A 149 13.21 6.71 -3.56
CA PRO A 149 14.36 5.99 -4.10
C PRO A 149 15.56 5.90 -3.14
N GLY A 150 15.81 6.93 -2.34
CA GLY A 150 16.91 6.94 -1.37
C GLY A 150 16.74 5.97 -0.18
N ARG A 151 15.60 5.28 -0.07
CA ARG A 151 15.31 4.30 0.98
C ARG A 151 15.08 2.89 0.43
N TRP A 152 15.27 2.67 -0.86
CA TRP A 152 15.13 1.34 -1.46
C TRP A 152 16.27 0.42 -1.03
N SER A 153 15.98 -0.90 -1.00
CA SER A 153 16.96 -1.89 -0.56
C SER A 153 18.14 -1.97 -1.54
N PRO A 154 19.34 -2.43 -1.09
CA PRO A 154 20.51 -2.62 -1.98
C PRO A 154 20.26 -3.62 -3.12
N GLY A 155 19.18 -4.38 -3.08
CA GLY A 155 18.80 -5.32 -4.16
C GLY A 155 18.22 -4.64 -5.41
N TRP A 156 17.95 -3.33 -5.38
CA TRP A 156 17.50 -2.59 -6.55
C TRP A 156 18.66 -2.31 -7.50
N PRO A 157 18.53 -2.56 -8.83
CA PRO A 157 19.56 -2.21 -9.81
C PRO A 157 19.87 -0.71 -9.74
N ALA A 158 21.16 -0.37 -9.59
CA ALA A 158 21.59 1.03 -9.49
C ALA A 158 21.11 1.88 -10.69
N ARG A 159 21.06 1.28 -11.89
CA ARG A 159 20.55 1.93 -13.10
C ARG A 159 19.08 2.30 -12.95
N LEU A 160 18.23 1.40 -12.42
CA LEU A 160 16.80 1.66 -12.20
C LEU A 160 16.60 2.76 -11.18
N VAL A 161 17.33 2.69 -10.05
CA VAL A 161 17.29 3.73 -9.01
C VAL A 161 17.72 5.08 -9.57
N GLY A 162 18.83 5.12 -10.32
CA GLY A 162 19.33 6.33 -10.96
C GLY A 162 18.31 6.95 -11.92
N ARG A 163 17.66 6.15 -12.76
CA ARG A 163 16.61 6.63 -13.68
C ARG A 163 15.40 7.19 -12.94
N LEU A 164 14.89 6.47 -11.95
CA LEU A 164 13.74 6.91 -11.19
C LEU A 164 14.05 8.11 -10.28
N SER A 165 15.30 8.34 -9.94
CA SER A 165 15.75 9.52 -9.16
C SER A 165 16.01 10.75 -10.03
N ALA A 166 16.04 10.63 -11.35
CA ALA A 166 16.38 11.74 -12.25
C ALA A 166 15.25 12.80 -12.36
N GLY A 167 14.03 12.43 -12.03
CA GLY A 167 12.87 13.32 -12.08
C GLY A 167 12.38 13.74 -10.70
N LEU A 168 11.08 13.99 -10.59
CA LEU A 168 10.44 14.48 -9.36
C LEU A 168 10.08 13.32 -8.42
N SER A 169 10.65 13.30 -7.22
CA SER A 169 10.27 12.37 -6.16
C SER A 169 9.50 13.13 -5.06
N VAL A 170 8.25 12.72 -4.81
CA VAL A 170 7.33 13.41 -3.89
C VAL A 170 6.75 12.43 -2.88
N GLU A 171 6.83 12.78 -1.60
CA GLU A 171 6.15 12.08 -0.54
C GLU A 171 4.70 12.56 -0.42
N ILE A 172 3.75 11.62 -0.41
CA ILE A 172 2.39 11.88 0.05
C ILE A 172 2.32 11.46 1.50
N ALA A 173 2.21 12.44 2.38
CA ALA A 173 2.04 12.20 3.81
C ALA A 173 0.66 11.58 4.11
N PRO A 174 0.46 10.95 5.28
CA PRO A 174 -0.87 10.55 5.73
C PRO A 174 -1.82 11.76 5.73
N PRO A 175 -3.11 11.57 5.40
CA PRO A 175 -4.06 12.67 5.39
C PRO A 175 -4.21 13.29 6.79
N SER A 176 -4.23 14.61 6.84
CA SER A 176 -4.48 15.37 8.05
C SER A 176 -5.89 15.07 8.60
N LEU A 177 -6.16 15.39 9.87
CA LEU A 177 -7.49 15.24 10.45
C LEU A 177 -8.54 16.01 9.64
N GLU A 178 -8.19 17.22 9.22
CA GLU A 178 -9.08 18.06 8.39
C GLU A 178 -9.33 17.43 7.02
N SER A 179 -8.30 16.89 6.37
CA SER A 179 -8.45 16.17 5.10
C SER A 179 -9.32 14.92 5.25
N ARG A 180 -9.23 14.20 6.37
CA ARG A 180 -10.08 13.04 6.66
C ARG A 180 -11.54 13.43 6.87
N ARG A 181 -11.82 14.50 7.64
CA ARG A 181 -13.18 15.06 7.83
C ARG A 181 -13.80 15.42 6.48
N ARG A 182 -13.09 16.21 5.70
CA ARG A 182 -13.56 16.66 4.39
C ARG A 182 -13.83 15.47 3.46
N TYR A 183 -12.92 14.49 3.44
CA TYR A 183 -13.09 13.26 2.67
C TYR A 183 -14.34 12.48 3.05
N LEU A 184 -14.58 12.29 4.36
CA LEU A 184 -15.79 11.62 4.87
C LEU A 184 -17.06 12.32 4.39
N LEU A 185 -17.12 13.63 4.53
CA LEU A 185 -18.30 14.42 4.13
C LEU A 185 -18.55 14.36 2.63
N ASP A 186 -17.50 14.52 1.80
CA ASP A 186 -17.62 14.49 0.34
C ASP A 186 -18.05 13.09 -0.14
N ARG A 187 -17.44 12.04 0.43
CA ARG A 187 -17.77 10.66 0.07
C ARG A 187 -19.14 10.20 0.57
N ALA A 188 -19.56 10.66 1.74
CA ALA A 188 -20.89 10.42 2.27
C ALA A 188 -21.96 11.03 1.37
N ARG A 189 -21.80 12.32 1.00
CA ARG A 189 -22.69 13.01 0.06
C ARG A 189 -22.81 12.28 -1.28
N ALA A 190 -21.68 11.85 -1.84
CA ALA A 190 -21.68 11.09 -3.10
C ALA A 190 -22.44 9.76 -3.01
N ARG A 191 -22.58 9.19 -1.81
CA ARG A 191 -23.37 7.97 -1.53
C ARG A 191 -24.80 8.25 -1.04
N GLY A 192 -25.21 9.53 -0.97
CA GLY A 192 -26.51 9.92 -0.44
C GLY A 192 -26.64 9.74 1.08
N LEU A 193 -25.53 9.73 1.80
CA LEU A 193 -25.48 9.59 3.25
C LEU A 193 -25.37 10.98 3.92
N ALA A 194 -26.23 11.27 4.88
CA ALA A 194 -26.13 12.45 5.73
C ALA A 194 -25.42 12.04 7.04
N LEU A 195 -24.18 12.49 7.23
CA LEU A 195 -23.40 12.24 8.46
C LEU A 195 -23.46 13.47 9.36
N SER A 196 -23.76 13.24 10.64
CA SER A 196 -23.64 14.27 11.67
C SER A 196 -22.19 14.44 12.14
N ALA A 197 -21.88 15.54 12.80
CA ALA A 197 -20.56 15.75 13.40
C ALA A 197 -20.21 14.64 14.42
N GLU A 198 -21.17 14.14 15.17
CA GLU A 198 -21.00 13.04 16.13
C GLU A 198 -20.54 11.73 15.49
N VAL A 199 -20.79 11.55 14.18
CA VAL A 199 -20.34 10.41 13.38
C VAL A 199 -18.99 10.72 12.71
N VAL A 200 -18.84 11.91 12.15
CA VAL A 200 -17.64 12.31 11.38
C VAL A 200 -16.41 12.41 12.26
N GLU A 201 -16.53 13.05 13.43
CA GLU A 201 -15.38 13.30 14.30
C GLU A 201 -14.67 12.02 14.76
N PRO A 202 -15.36 11.04 15.37
CA PRO A 202 -14.71 9.81 15.81
C PRO A 202 -14.12 9.00 14.65
N MET A 203 -14.79 8.98 13.51
CA MET A 203 -14.28 8.29 12.32
C MET A 203 -13.03 8.96 11.78
N ALA A 204 -13.01 10.29 11.68
CA ALA A 204 -11.85 11.03 11.19
C ALA A 204 -10.65 10.91 12.14
N GLU A 205 -10.87 10.89 13.46
CA GLU A 205 -9.80 10.71 14.45
C GLU A 205 -9.20 9.31 14.43
N ALA A 206 -10.04 8.28 14.35
CA ALA A 206 -9.62 6.89 14.42
C ALA A 206 -8.99 6.36 13.12
N ALA A 207 -9.29 6.95 11.97
CA ALA A 207 -8.79 6.46 10.69
C ALA A 207 -7.29 6.76 10.51
N ASP A 208 -6.57 5.79 9.93
CA ASP A 208 -5.17 5.90 9.53
C ASP A 208 -4.98 6.40 8.08
N GLY A 209 -6.05 6.39 7.27
CA GLY A 209 -6.01 6.80 5.87
C GLY A 209 -7.35 6.72 5.16
N TYR A 210 -7.37 7.11 3.90
CA TYR A 210 -8.59 7.13 3.08
C TYR A 210 -9.21 5.76 2.86
N ARG A 211 -8.40 4.69 2.76
CA ARG A 211 -8.89 3.31 2.57
C ARG A 211 -9.76 2.84 3.74
N THR A 212 -9.32 3.14 4.96
CA THR A 212 -10.08 2.83 6.18
C THR A 212 -11.41 3.57 6.18
N LEU A 213 -11.41 4.85 5.83
CA LEU A 213 -12.63 5.65 5.73
C LEU A 213 -13.60 5.12 4.67
N ASP A 214 -13.11 4.71 3.49
CA ASP A 214 -13.96 4.12 2.45
C ASP A 214 -14.59 2.80 2.91
N GLY A 215 -13.84 1.95 3.62
CA GLY A 215 -14.36 0.72 4.21
C GLY A 215 -15.48 0.98 5.21
N TRP A 216 -15.26 1.90 6.14
CA TRP A 216 -16.30 2.28 7.13
C TRP A 216 -17.53 2.93 6.50
N LEU A 217 -17.35 3.79 5.49
CA LEU A 217 -18.48 4.36 4.76
C LEU A 217 -19.29 3.30 4.00
N ALA A 218 -18.64 2.26 3.46
CA ALA A 218 -19.33 1.15 2.82
C ALA A 218 -20.17 0.36 3.84
N GLN A 219 -19.60 0.09 5.03
CA GLN A 219 -20.33 -0.56 6.12
C GLN A 219 -21.52 0.26 6.58
N LEU A 220 -21.35 1.58 6.82
CA LEU A 220 -22.45 2.48 7.18
C LEU A 220 -23.55 2.52 6.13
N ALA A 221 -23.18 2.57 4.84
CA ALA A 221 -24.15 2.57 3.75
C ALA A 221 -24.94 1.27 3.69
N LEU A 222 -24.35 0.14 4.04
CA LEU A 222 -25.03 -1.14 4.10
C LEU A 222 -25.95 -1.22 5.33
N SER A 223 -25.45 -0.86 6.51
CA SER A 223 -26.21 -0.87 7.76
C SER A 223 -27.43 0.05 7.69
N SER A 224 -27.31 1.25 7.10
CA SER A 224 -28.42 2.18 6.94
C SER A 224 -29.55 1.64 6.06
N LYS A 225 -29.20 0.81 5.07
CA LYS A 225 -30.21 0.15 4.21
C LYS A 225 -30.95 -0.99 4.92
N VAL A 226 -30.26 -1.69 5.82
CA VAL A 226 -30.84 -2.83 6.58
C VAL A 226 -31.72 -2.32 7.70
N ASP A 227 -31.23 -1.39 8.51
CA ASP A 227 -31.92 -0.98 9.74
C ASP A 227 -32.95 0.12 9.55
N ARG A 228 -32.97 0.79 8.39
CA ARG A 228 -33.82 1.97 8.09
C ARG A 228 -33.74 3.07 9.18
N ARG A 229 -32.68 3.06 9.99
CA ARG A 229 -32.40 4.04 11.03
C ARG A 229 -31.52 5.16 10.50
N GLY A 230 -31.57 6.31 11.14
CA GLY A 230 -30.63 7.40 10.89
C GLY A 230 -29.20 6.96 11.24
N LEU A 231 -28.19 7.57 10.57
CA LEU A 231 -26.79 7.33 10.86
C LEU A 231 -26.43 8.07 12.18
N ASP A 232 -26.43 7.34 13.27
CA ASP A 232 -26.13 7.86 14.62
C ASP A 232 -24.80 7.27 15.18
N ALA A 233 -24.36 7.79 16.30
CA ALA A 233 -23.15 7.33 16.97
C ALA A 233 -23.21 5.85 17.38
N ALA A 234 -24.42 5.30 17.62
CA ALA A 234 -24.59 3.89 17.99
C ALA A 234 -24.24 2.93 16.83
N LEU A 235 -24.46 3.34 15.57
CA LEU A 235 -24.04 2.58 14.39
C LEU A 235 -22.55 2.68 14.15
N VAL A 236 -21.90 3.76 14.56
CA VAL A 236 -20.46 3.98 14.33
C VAL A 236 -19.61 3.27 15.37
N ALA A 237 -20.07 3.18 16.62
CA ALA A 237 -19.29 2.56 17.69
C ALA A 237 -18.82 1.12 17.39
N PRO A 238 -19.66 0.21 16.86
CA PRO A 238 -19.21 -1.12 16.43
C PRO A 238 -18.20 -1.08 15.28
N ILE A 239 -18.37 -0.17 14.32
CA ILE A 239 -17.46 -0.02 13.17
C ILE A 239 -16.07 0.45 13.64
N LEU A 240 -16.01 1.39 14.56
CA LEU A 240 -14.76 1.87 15.15
C LEU A 240 -14.12 0.86 16.09
N ALA A 241 -14.95 0.08 16.81
CA ALA A 241 -14.45 -1.02 17.63
C ALA A 241 -13.82 -2.13 16.79
N GLY A 242 -14.09 -2.15 15.47
CA GLY A 242 -13.73 -3.22 14.56
C GLY A 242 -14.73 -4.37 14.69
N ASP A 243 -15.06 -4.99 13.54
CA ASP A 243 -15.87 -6.20 13.53
C ASP A 243 -15.10 -7.29 14.30
N PRO A 244 -15.70 -7.96 15.29
CA PRO A 244 -15.07 -9.11 15.95
C PRO A 244 -14.69 -10.22 14.97
N THR A 245 -15.25 -10.23 13.75
CA THR A 245 -14.95 -11.18 12.68
C THR A 245 -13.83 -10.72 11.72
N ASP A 246 -13.51 -9.42 11.66
CA ASP A 246 -12.37 -8.86 10.88
C ASP A 246 -11.11 -8.76 11.77
N VAL A 247 -11.05 -9.55 12.81
CA VAL A 247 -9.88 -9.65 13.68
C VAL A 247 -8.85 -10.50 12.98
N GLY A 248 -8.00 -9.85 12.21
CA GLY A 248 -6.64 -10.34 12.07
C GLY A 248 -6.13 -10.76 13.46
N PRO A 249 -5.11 -11.60 13.56
CA PRO A 249 -4.70 -12.15 14.83
C PRO A 249 -4.44 -11.02 15.84
N THR A 250 -4.92 -11.15 17.07
CA THR A 250 -4.55 -10.23 18.15
C THR A 250 -3.09 -10.39 18.51
N VAL A 251 -2.47 -9.37 19.10
CA VAL A 251 -1.10 -9.48 19.63
C VAL A 251 -0.96 -10.69 20.55
N ASP A 252 -2.00 -11.00 21.33
CA ASP A 252 -2.05 -12.18 22.21
C ASP A 252 -2.06 -13.50 21.40
N ALA A 253 -2.89 -13.58 20.36
CA ALA A 253 -2.96 -14.76 19.49
C ALA A 253 -1.62 -15.02 18.78
N ILE A 254 -0.97 -13.98 18.27
CA ILE A 254 0.36 -14.08 17.65
C ILE A 254 1.39 -14.54 18.68
N ALA A 255 1.40 -13.92 19.86
CA ALA A 255 2.35 -14.29 20.91
C ALA A 255 2.19 -15.74 21.36
N ARG A 256 0.96 -16.26 21.47
CA ARG A 256 0.67 -17.67 21.76
C ARG A 256 1.15 -18.60 20.66
N ALA A 257 0.88 -18.26 19.39
CA ALA A 257 1.30 -19.08 18.25
C ALA A 257 2.82 -19.17 18.15
N VAL A 258 3.53 -18.06 18.33
CA VAL A 258 5.00 -18.05 18.34
C VAL A 258 5.53 -18.79 19.58
N ALA A 259 4.94 -18.59 20.77
CA ALA A 259 5.33 -19.32 21.96
C ALA A 259 5.25 -20.84 21.74
N ALA A 260 4.13 -21.32 21.20
CA ALA A 260 3.93 -22.73 20.90
C ALA A 260 4.97 -23.26 19.88
N ALA A 261 5.26 -22.50 18.82
CA ALA A 261 6.24 -22.86 17.79
C ALA A 261 7.67 -22.98 18.35
N PHE A 262 8.00 -22.19 19.39
CA PHE A 262 9.30 -22.21 20.06
C PHE A 262 9.35 -23.12 21.29
N GLY A 263 8.27 -23.85 21.60
CA GLY A 263 8.18 -24.68 22.81
C GLY A 263 8.23 -23.86 24.10
N LEU A 264 7.80 -22.59 24.05
CA LEU A 264 7.82 -21.65 25.17
C LEU A 264 6.41 -21.45 25.74
N ARG A 265 6.34 -21.08 27.02
CA ARG A 265 5.08 -20.58 27.59
C ARG A 265 4.90 -19.09 27.30
N LEU A 266 3.67 -18.64 27.10
CA LEU A 266 3.35 -17.23 26.82
C LEU A 266 3.98 -16.27 27.87
N ARG A 267 3.96 -16.66 29.16
CA ARG A 267 4.56 -15.88 30.24
C ARG A 267 6.08 -15.68 30.08
N GLU A 268 6.77 -16.61 29.43
CA GLU A 268 8.22 -16.51 29.19
C GLU A 268 8.53 -15.49 28.10
N ILE A 269 7.76 -15.49 27.01
CA ILE A 269 7.91 -14.47 25.94
C ILE A 269 7.64 -13.07 26.47
N ARG A 270 6.70 -12.90 27.40
CA ARG A 270 6.36 -11.60 28.03
C ARG A 270 7.33 -11.21 29.15
N SER A 271 8.13 -12.13 29.66
CA SER A 271 9.05 -11.88 30.77
C SER A 271 10.27 -11.02 30.38
N PRO A 272 11.00 -10.42 31.33
CA PRO A 272 12.21 -9.67 31.06
C PRO A 272 13.43 -10.56 30.75
N THR A 273 13.29 -11.89 30.77
CA THR A 273 14.41 -12.82 30.60
C THR A 273 15.15 -12.60 29.28
N ARG A 274 16.49 -12.77 29.34
CA ARG A 274 17.41 -12.60 28.19
C ARG A 274 17.89 -13.93 27.60
N ARG A 275 17.30 -15.06 27.99
CA ARG A 275 17.63 -16.39 27.38
C ARG A 275 17.44 -16.27 25.87
N ALA A 276 18.43 -16.70 25.08
CA ALA A 276 18.50 -16.51 23.63
C ALA A 276 17.20 -16.95 22.92
N VAL A 277 16.71 -18.17 23.17
CA VAL A 277 15.48 -18.72 22.56
C VAL A 277 14.24 -17.88 22.92
N VAL A 278 14.14 -17.38 24.16
CA VAL A 278 13.02 -16.54 24.60
C VAL A 278 13.10 -15.14 23.97
N ALA A 279 14.29 -14.58 23.86
CA ALA A 279 14.51 -13.29 23.22
C ALA A 279 14.19 -13.36 21.71
N GLU A 280 14.63 -14.42 21.04
CA GLU A 280 14.34 -14.67 19.63
C GLU A 280 12.84 -14.84 19.39
N GLY A 281 12.15 -15.70 20.13
CA GLY A 281 10.69 -15.85 20.04
C GLY A 281 9.93 -14.55 20.32
N ARG A 282 10.39 -13.76 21.28
CA ARG A 282 9.82 -12.43 21.56
C ARG A 282 10.01 -11.46 20.41
N HIS A 283 11.20 -11.38 19.81
CA HIS A 283 11.48 -10.52 18.68
C HIS A 283 10.61 -10.88 17.47
N LEU A 284 10.47 -12.19 17.18
CA LEU A 284 9.58 -12.69 16.12
C LEU A 284 8.11 -12.37 16.40
N ALA A 285 7.65 -12.57 17.65
CA ALA A 285 6.27 -12.24 18.01
C ALA A 285 5.97 -10.73 17.88
N MET A 286 6.90 -9.86 18.28
CA MET A 286 6.77 -8.40 18.08
C MET A 286 6.77 -8.03 16.59
N HIS A 287 7.62 -8.66 15.79
CA HIS A 287 7.69 -8.43 14.34
C HIS A 287 6.40 -8.87 13.64
N LEU A 288 5.91 -10.08 13.91
CA LEU A 288 4.65 -10.58 13.36
C LEU A 288 3.45 -9.76 13.84
N ALA A 289 3.43 -9.32 15.11
CA ALA A 289 2.40 -8.41 15.62
C ALA A 289 2.41 -7.08 14.87
N ARG A 290 3.58 -6.55 14.55
CA ARG A 290 3.72 -5.33 13.76
C ARG A 290 3.21 -5.48 12.32
N LEU A 291 3.41 -6.66 11.70
CA LEU A 291 3.00 -6.93 10.32
C LEU A 291 1.51 -7.28 10.19
N HIS A 292 0.95 -8.00 11.16
CA HIS A 292 -0.36 -8.64 11.04
C HIS A 292 -1.43 -8.05 11.97
N THR A 293 -1.09 -7.02 12.78
CA THR A 293 -2.08 -6.32 13.62
C THR A 293 -2.03 -4.82 13.37
N ARG A 294 -3.07 -4.13 13.79
CA ARG A 294 -3.13 -2.65 13.81
C ARG A 294 -2.50 -2.04 15.06
N ALA A 295 -1.91 -2.85 15.94
CA ALA A 295 -1.35 -2.38 17.20
C ALA A 295 -0.18 -1.42 16.98
N SER A 296 -0.16 -0.31 17.71
CA SER A 296 0.96 0.62 17.70
C SER A 296 2.19 -0.01 18.34
N LEU A 297 3.39 0.51 18.03
CA LEU A 297 4.64 0.06 18.68
C LEU A 297 4.56 0.16 20.20
N ARG A 298 3.85 1.14 20.73
CA ARG A 298 3.60 1.32 22.16
C ARG A 298 2.73 0.19 22.69
N ALA A 299 1.58 -0.07 22.06
CA ALA A 299 0.68 -1.15 22.46
C ALA A 299 1.36 -2.53 22.42
N ILE A 300 2.17 -2.80 21.38
CA ILE A 300 2.99 -4.01 21.31
C ILE A 300 3.99 -4.05 22.47
N GLY A 301 4.71 -2.97 22.74
CA GLY A 301 5.66 -2.89 23.85
C GLY A 301 5.02 -3.13 25.21
N ASP A 302 3.89 -2.50 25.46
CA ASP A 302 3.09 -2.66 26.70
C ASP A 302 2.66 -4.12 26.88
N TYR A 303 2.20 -4.79 25.83
CA TYR A 303 1.83 -6.20 25.87
C TYR A 303 3.02 -7.11 26.22
N PHE A 304 4.20 -6.85 25.69
CA PHE A 304 5.41 -7.65 25.94
C PHE A 304 6.20 -7.21 27.18
N GLY A 305 5.53 -6.67 28.20
CA GLY A 305 6.11 -6.38 29.50
C GLY A 305 6.60 -4.94 29.66
N GLY A 306 5.90 -3.95 29.06
CA GLY A 306 6.17 -2.52 29.24
C GLY A 306 7.44 -2.05 28.53
N ARG A 307 7.73 -2.59 27.34
CA ARG A 307 8.90 -2.19 26.55
C ARG A 307 8.60 -0.91 25.76
N ASP A 308 9.58 -0.06 25.70
CA ASP A 308 9.47 1.19 24.92
C ASP A 308 9.40 0.94 23.41
N PRO A 309 8.84 1.88 22.62
CA PRO A 309 8.71 1.73 21.16
C PRO A 309 10.06 1.57 20.41
N ALA A 310 11.18 2.09 20.96
CA ALA A 310 12.50 1.93 20.35
C ALA A 310 12.98 0.48 20.51
N THR A 311 12.76 -0.13 21.67
CA THR A 311 13.04 -1.55 21.92
C THR A 311 12.22 -2.45 20.98
N VAL A 312 10.93 -2.17 20.75
CA VAL A 312 10.10 -2.92 19.80
C VAL A 312 10.62 -2.79 18.38
N ARG A 313 11.02 -1.58 17.98
CA ARG A 313 11.60 -1.34 16.65
C ARG A 313 12.91 -2.11 16.44
N HIS A 314 13.77 -2.11 17.45
CA HIS A 314 15.02 -2.90 17.43
C HIS A 314 14.75 -4.41 17.34
N ALA A 315 13.77 -4.91 18.11
CA ALA A 315 13.35 -6.31 18.07
C ALA A 315 12.82 -6.72 16.69
N CYS A 316 12.03 -5.86 16.02
CA CYS A 316 11.55 -6.10 14.66
C CYS A 316 12.72 -6.22 13.67
N LYS A 317 13.70 -5.29 13.71
CA LYS A 317 14.89 -5.37 12.85
C LYS A 317 15.72 -6.64 13.10
N ALA A 318 15.88 -7.04 14.35
CA ALA A 318 16.60 -8.27 14.68
C ALA A 318 15.86 -9.52 14.15
N ALA A 319 14.52 -9.53 14.23
CA ALA A 319 13.70 -10.59 13.67
C ALA A 319 13.78 -10.65 12.13
N GLU A 320 13.74 -9.49 11.45
CA GLU A 320 13.93 -9.41 9.98
C GLU A 320 15.27 -10.00 9.54
N ALA A 321 16.36 -9.60 10.20
CA ALA A 321 17.69 -10.13 9.92
C ALA A 321 17.76 -11.65 10.15
N ARG A 322 17.13 -12.15 11.20
CA ARG A 322 17.09 -13.58 11.53
C ARG A 322 16.27 -14.38 10.50
N LEU A 323 15.13 -13.85 10.06
CA LEU A 323 14.31 -14.47 9.00
C LEU A 323 15.02 -14.49 7.65
N ALA A 324 15.80 -13.46 7.33
CA ALA A 324 16.62 -13.43 6.12
C ALA A 324 17.75 -14.48 6.14
N ALA A 325 18.31 -14.77 7.34
CA ALA A 325 19.40 -15.73 7.51
C ALA A 325 18.92 -17.19 7.63
N ASP A 326 17.64 -17.44 7.93
CA ASP A 326 17.10 -18.78 8.17
C ASP A 326 15.83 -19.03 7.36
N PRO A 327 15.94 -19.62 6.16
CA PRO A 327 14.80 -19.91 5.30
C PRO A 327 13.75 -20.84 5.92
N ALA A 328 14.18 -21.77 6.79
CA ALA A 328 13.26 -22.70 7.47
C ALA A 328 12.38 -21.95 8.47
N LEU A 329 12.98 -21.05 9.25
CA LEU A 329 12.27 -20.19 10.18
C LEU A 329 11.32 -19.24 9.43
N ALA A 330 11.75 -18.67 8.30
CA ALA A 330 10.91 -17.83 7.45
C ALA A 330 9.69 -18.58 6.90
N ALA A 331 9.88 -19.83 6.46
CA ALA A 331 8.79 -20.71 6.00
C ALA A 331 7.80 -21.02 7.13
N ALA A 332 8.29 -21.32 8.35
CA ALA A 332 7.46 -21.57 9.53
C ALA A 332 6.63 -20.32 9.90
N CYS A 333 7.23 -19.14 9.95
CA CYS A 333 6.53 -17.86 10.18
C CYS A 333 5.47 -17.58 9.12
N SER A 334 5.77 -17.85 7.84
CA SER A 334 4.82 -17.71 6.74
C SER A 334 3.65 -18.70 6.86
N ALA A 335 3.90 -19.91 7.36
CA ALA A 335 2.84 -20.91 7.61
C ALA A 335 1.91 -20.45 8.75
N LEU A 336 2.45 -19.90 9.83
CA LEU A 336 1.64 -19.30 10.91
C LEU A 336 0.77 -18.15 10.37
N ALA A 337 1.34 -17.25 9.56
CA ALA A 337 0.63 -16.12 8.98
C ALA A 337 -0.53 -16.56 8.06
N ARG A 338 -0.32 -17.59 7.24
CA ARG A 338 -1.41 -18.18 6.41
C ARG A 338 -2.54 -18.75 7.25
N GLY A 339 -2.26 -19.33 8.42
CA GLY A 339 -3.29 -19.82 9.34
C GLY A 339 -4.19 -18.72 9.90
N TRP A 340 -3.70 -17.50 9.98
CA TRP A 340 -4.51 -16.34 10.40
C TRP A 340 -5.37 -15.79 9.26
N SER A 341 -4.87 -15.78 8.01
CA SER A 341 -5.62 -15.33 6.84
C SER A 341 -6.76 -16.28 6.46
N ARG A 342 -6.65 -17.58 6.72
CA ARG A 342 -7.70 -18.57 6.42
C ARG A 342 -8.89 -18.51 7.38
N ARG A 343 -8.69 -18.07 8.63
CA ARG A 343 -9.81 -17.93 9.59
C ARG A 343 -10.70 -16.72 9.30
N ALA A 344 -10.25 -15.79 8.47
CA ALA A 344 -11.04 -14.65 8.02
C ALA A 344 -11.90 -14.94 6.78
N GLY A 345 -11.77 -16.12 6.15
CA GLY A 345 -12.47 -16.50 4.93
C GLY A 345 -13.49 -17.66 5.05
N ASP A 346 -13.57 -18.31 6.22
CA ASP A 346 -14.43 -19.48 6.47
C ASP A 346 -15.58 -19.21 7.48
N GLY A 347 -16.10 -17.97 7.52
CA GLY A 347 -17.22 -17.56 8.36
C GLY A 347 -18.36 -16.96 7.54
#